data_9818d5632b9e625ba20b854dc69b9afd
#
_entry.id   9818d5632b9e625ba20b854dc69b9afd
#
_cell.length_a   1.000
_cell.length_b   1.000
_cell.length_c   1.000
_cell.angle_alpha   90.00
_cell.angle_beta   90.00
_cell.angle_gamma   90.00
#
_symmetry.space_group_name_H-M   'P 1'
#
loop_
_entity.id
_entity.type
_entity.pdbx_description
1 polymer ?
#
loop_
_entity_poly.entity_id
_entity_poly.type
_entity_poly.pdbx_seq_one_letter_code
_entity_poly.pdbx_strand_id
1 'polypeptide(L)' 'MMKEHSLVVLDRDSTHEKLSRGDIGTIVHIYDGGKGYEVEFVDGSGHTVALITLDAADVRPIGPDELLHVRRTA' A
#
# COMPACT_ATOMS: atom_id res chain seq x y z
N MET A 1 9.64 11.84 4.04
CA MET A 1 9.17 10.59 4.67
C MET A 1 7.65 10.58 4.74
N MET A 2 7.02 9.48 4.40
CA MET A 2 5.57 9.35 4.46
C MET A 2 5.12 9.21 5.91
N LYS A 3 3.90 9.69 6.20
CA LYS A 3 3.34 9.69 7.55
C LYS A 3 2.39 8.53 7.75
N GLU A 4 2.15 8.14 9.01
CA GLU A 4 1.10 7.18 9.34
C GLU A 4 -0.24 7.68 8.82
N HIS A 5 -1.07 6.74 8.42
CA HIS A 5 -2.40 6.95 7.82
C HIS A 5 -2.36 7.59 6.43
N SER A 6 -1.18 7.76 5.83
CA SER A 6 -1.06 8.19 4.43
C SER A 6 -1.42 7.04 3.50
N LEU A 7 -2.00 7.38 2.36
CA LEU A 7 -2.15 6.44 1.25
C LEU A 7 -0.81 6.25 0.58
N VAL A 8 -0.53 5.01 0.16
CA VAL A 8 0.67 4.67 -0.60
C VAL A 8 0.32 3.76 -1.76
N VAL A 9 1.17 3.79 -2.76
CA VAL A 9 1.05 2.92 -3.93
C VAL A 9 2.08 1.80 -3.80
N LEU A 10 1.62 0.56 -3.96
CA LEU A 10 2.51 -0.59 -4.01
C LEU A 10 3.28 -0.55 -5.32
N ASP A 11 4.60 -0.60 -5.25
CA ASP A 11 5.47 -0.42 -6.42
C ASP A 11 6.10 -1.73 -6.89
N ARG A 12 5.47 -2.84 -6.53
CA ARG A 12 5.83 -4.18 -7.01
C ARG A 12 4.62 -5.10 -6.92
N ASP A 13 4.68 -6.23 -7.59
CA ASP A 13 3.67 -7.27 -7.40
C ASP A 13 3.95 -8.05 -6.12
N SER A 14 2.89 -8.54 -5.49
CA SER A 14 2.97 -9.42 -4.33
C SER A 14 1.95 -10.53 -4.50
N THR A 15 2.30 -11.51 -5.33
CA THR A 15 1.36 -12.57 -5.72
C THR A 15 0.91 -13.42 -4.55
N HIS A 16 1.77 -13.61 -3.55
CA HIS A 16 1.43 -14.36 -2.35
C HIS A 16 0.25 -13.71 -1.62
N GLU A 17 0.22 -12.40 -1.54
CA GLU A 17 -0.87 -11.64 -0.91
C GLU A 17 -1.97 -11.24 -1.90
N LYS A 18 -1.87 -11.67 -3.16
CA LYS A 18 -2.82 -11.33 -4.23
C LYS A 18 -2.86 -9.84 -4.50
N LEU A 19 -1.74 -9.18 -4.33
CA LEU A 19 -1.60 -7.74 -4.59
C LEU A 19 -0.82 -7.54 -5.88
N SER A 20 -1.11 -6.43 -6.54
CA SER A 20 -0.46 -6.04 -7.80
C SER A 20 0.15 -4.67 -7.67
N ARG A 21 1.21 -4.45 -8.42
CA ARG A 21 1.80 -3.12 -8.55
C ARG A 21 0.71 -2.12 -8.93
N GLY A 22 0.67 -0.99 -8.22
CA GLY A 22 -0.35 0.03 -8.40
C GLY A 22 -1.48 -0.05 -7.40
N ASP A 23 -1.58 -1.13 -6.62
CA ASP A 23 -2.58 -1.21 -5.57
C ASP A 23 -2.29 -0.16 -4.50
N ILE A 24 -3.36 0.39 -3.92
CA ILE A 24 -3.27 1.47 -2.95
C ILE A 24 -3.58 0.93 -1.56
N GLY A 25 -2.68 1.21 -0.63
CA GLY A 25 -2.87 0.85 0.76
C GLY A 25 -2.72 2.05 1.66
N THR A 26 -2.88 1.81 2.95
CA THR A 26 -2.73 2.84 3.98
C THR A 26 -1.62 2.43 4.94
N ILE A 27 -0.71 3.34 5.23
CA ILE A 27 0.33 3.12 6.24
C ILE A 27 -0.33 3.11 7.61
N VAL A 28 -0.21 2.01 8.34
CA VAL A 28 -0.73 1.90 9.70
C VAL A 28 0.39 1.93 10.75
N HIS A 29 1.63 1.73 10.35
CA HIS A 29 2.77 1.85 11.24
C HIS A 29 4.05 2.09 10.44
N ILE A 30 4.98 2.84 11.02
CA ILE A 30 6.28 3.15 10.42
C ILE A 30 7.37 2.54 11.29
N TYR A 31 8.24 1.74 10.68
CA TYR A 31 9.35 1.07 11.36
C TYR A 31 10.66 1.82 11.10
N ASP A 32 11.53 1.82 12.12
CA ASP A 32 12.93 2.26 12.01
C ASP A 32 13.11 3.61 11.31
N GLY A 33 12.24 4.59 11.64
CA GLY A 33 12.36 5.94 11.10
C GLY A 33 12.08 6.05 9.62
N GLY A 34 11.32 5.12 9.05
CA GLY A 34 10.93 5.18 7.64
C GLY A 34 11.63 4.15 6.76
N LYS A 35 12.32 3.17 7.33
CA LYS A 35 12.94 2.09 6.54
C LYS A 35 11.93 1.05 6.08
N GLY A 36 10.83 0.93 6.80
CA GLY A 36 9.77 -0.01 6.47
C GLY A 36 8.43 0.48 6.96
N TYR A 37 7.38 -0.09 6.40
CA TYR A 37 6.01 0.30 6.72
C TYR A 37 5.13 -0.92 6.87
N GLU A 38 4.20 -0.84 7.82
CA GLU A 38 3.07 -1.78 7.86
C GLU A 38 1.95 -1.14 7.07
N VAL A 39 1.46 -1.86 6.05
CA VAL A 39 0.49 -1.30 5.10
C VAL A 39 -0.72 -2.20 5.04
N GLU A 40 -1.89 -1.58 5.18
CA GLU A 40 -3.17 -2.28 5.08
C GLU A 40 -3.82 -2.00 3.73
N PHE A 41 -4.25 -3.08 3.06
CA PHE A 41 -4.98 -3.01 1.80
C PHE A 41 -6.40 -3.49 2.07
N VAL A 42 -7.39 -2.66 1.75
CA VAL A 42 -8.80 -2.97 1.99
C VAL A 42 -9.57 -2.93 0.68
N ASP A 43 -10.64 -3.73 0.60
CA ASP A 43 -11.53 -3.70 -0.56
C ASP A 43 -12.65 -2.67 -0.36
N GLY A 44 -13.52 -2.56 -1.36
CA GLY A 44 -14.59 -1.57 -1.35
C GLY A 44 -15.67 -1.79 -0.29
N SER A 45 -15.71 -2.99 0.31
CA SER A 45 -16.63 -3.27 1.42
C SER A 45 -15.99 -3.01 2.78
N GLY A 46 -14.71 -2.61 2.79
CA GLY A 46 -13.98 -2.34 4.03
C GLY A 46 -13.29 -3.57 4.64
N HIS A 47 -13.29 -4.70 3.93
CA HIS A 47 -12.58 -5.88 4.39
C HIS A 47 -11.08 -5.75 4.13
N THR A 48 -10.27 -6.14 5.10
CA THR A 48 -8.82 -6.18 4.92
C THR A 48 -8.45 -7.32 3.98
N VAL A 49 -7.89 -6.97 2.83
CA VAL A 49 -7.37 -7.94 1.87
C VAL A 49 -6.00 -8.43 2.32
N ALA A 50 -5.17 -7.51 2.79
CA ALA A 50 -3.82 -7.83 3.27
C ALA A 50 -3.35 -6.77 4.24
N LEU A 51 -2.55 -7.20 5.21
CA LEU A 51 -1.84 -6.33 6.14
C LEU A 51 -0.41 -6.85 6.19
N ILE A 52 0.50 -6.14 5.55
CA ILE A 52 1.86 -6.65 5.32
C ILE A 52 2.91 -5.60 5.64
N THR A 53 4.09 -6.09 5.98
CA THR A 53 5.27 -5.26 6.18
C THR A 53 6.01 -5.12 4.86
N LEU A 54 6.27 -3.89 4.44
CA LEU A 54 6.93 -3.58 3.19
C LEU A 54 8.15 -2.70 3.46
N ASP A 55 9.21 -2.92 2.69
CA ASP A 55 10.35 -2.01 2.70
C ASP A 55 9.95 -0.66 2.08
N ALA A 56 10.63 0.39 2.49
CA ALA A 56 10.36 1.72 1.94
C ALA A 56 10.49 1.76 0.42
N ALA A 57 11.37 0.92 -0.15
CA ALA A 57 11.57 0.84 -1.60
C ALA A 57 10.40 0.19 -2.34
N ASP A 58 9.52 -0.51 -1.63
CA ASP A 58 8.39 -1.23 -2.23
C ASP A 58 7.14 -0.37 -2.38
N VAL A 59 7.14 0.81 -1.83
CA VAL A 59 5.98 1.71 -1.85
C VAL A 59 6.43 3.12 -2.21
N ARG A 60 5.48 3.91 -2.69
CA ARG A 60 5.72 5.31 -3.00
C ARG A 60 4.48 6.14 -2.72
N PRO A 61 4.62 7.45 -2.54
CA PRO A 61 3.44 8.31 -2.42
C PRO A 61 2.69 8.38 -3.74
N ILE A 62 1.40 8.77 -3.66
CA ILE A 62 0.62 9.05 -4.86
C ILE A 62 1.12 10.36 -5.45
N GLY A 63 1.43 10.36 -6.74
CA GLY A 63 1.87 11.57 -7.44
C GLY A 63 0.72 12.56 -7.64
N PRO A 64 1.04 13.87 -7.74
CA PRO A 64 0.00 14.90 -7.85
C PRO A 64 -0.79 14.85 -9.15
N ASP A 65 -0.27 14.17 -10.16
CA ASP A 65 -0.93 14.01 -11.45
C ASP A 65 -1.48 12.61 -11.68
N GLU A 66 -1.56 11.79 -10.63
CA GLU A 66 -2.05 10.43 -10.73
C GLU A 66 -3.51 10.34 -10.30
N LEU A 67 -4.29 9.57 -11.07
CA LEU A 67 -5.66 9.25 -10.71
C LEU A 67 -5.69 7.95 -9.91
N LEU A 68 -6.56 7.88 -8.91
CA LEU A 68 -6.81 6.64 -8.19
C LEU A 68 -7.63 5.71 -9.09
N HIS A 69 -7.29 4.43 -9.06
CA HIS A 69 -7.92 3.45 -9.94
C HIS A 69 -8.30 2.21 -9.15
N VAL A 70 -9.40 1.55 -9.55
CA VAL A 70 -9.88 0.35 -8.88
C VAL A 70 -9.75 -0.86 -9.79
N ARG A 71 -9.56 -2.03 -9.15
CA ARG A 71 -9.56 -3.32 -9.83
C ARG A 71 -10.24 -4.35 -8.94
N ARG A 72 -10.65 -5.46 -9.53
CA ARG A 72 -11.19 -6.58 -8.76
C ARG A 72 -10.05 -7.38 -8.14
N THR A 73 -10.30 -7.95 -6.97
CA THR A 73 -9.31 -8.79 -6.27
C THR A 73 -9.22 -10.20 -6.86
N ALA A 74 -10.18 -10.58 -7.65
CA ALA A 74 -10.23 -11.92 -8.26
C ALA A 74 -10.61 -11.84 -9.73
#